data_afb9df923c3b9a9af36e48c41f0f9bab
#
_entry.id   afb9df923c3b9a9af36e48c41f0f9bab
#
_cell.length_a   1.000
_cell.length_b   1.000
_cell.length_c   1.000
_cell.angle_alpha   90.00
_cell.angle_beta   90.00
_cell.angle_gamma   90.00
#
_symmetry.space_group_name_H-M   'P 1'
#
loop_
_entity.id
_entity.type
_entity.pdbx_description
1 polymer ?
#
loop_
_entity_poly.entity_id
_entity_poly.type
_entity_poly.pdbx_seq_one_letter_code
_entity_poly.pdbx_strand_id
1 'polypeptide(L)'
;IFTLPLPENPDITGFSGRGRVKMDFYKRADLVMKKVPEGRVVSYGQIALLCGVPGNARQAGYALRTGKAGQTTAYRVVNAQGYLSGAGAFETCDMQRLLLEKEGIRVLWTEKGWKVDMKTFGWKNTLEDAEELRREFERLGV
;
A
#
# COMPACT_ATOMS: atom_id res chain seq x y z
N ILE A 1 -15.40 1.06 -8.08
CA ILE A 1 -14.87 1.14 -8.10
C ILE A 1 -14.33 1.22 -8.53
N PHE A 2 -14.21 1.06 -8.45
CA PHE A 2 -13.46 1.26 -8.81
C PHE A 2 -13.18 1.46 -9.70
N THR A 3 -13.21 1.39 -10.05
CA THR A 3 -12.75 1.69 -10.87
C THR A 3 -12.37 2.07 -11.57
N LEU A 4 -12.41 1.94 -12.08
CA LEU A 4 -11.86 2.38 -12.80
C LEU A 4 -11.63 2.82 -13.42
N PRO A 5 -11.74 2.92 -13.70
CA PRO A 5 -11.30 3.41 -14.52
C PRO A 5 -10.93 3.72 -15.01
N LEU A 6 -11.08 3.51 -15.06
CA LEU A 6 -10.55 3.95 -15.51
C LEU A 6 -10.20 4.38 -16.13
N PRO A 7 -10.32 4.50 -16.29
CA PRO A 7 -9.89 4.97 -16.94
C PRO A 7 -9.59 5.27 -17.52
N GLU A 8 -9.92 5.10 -17.68
CA GLU A 8 -9.55 5.54 -18.11
C GLU A 8 -9.17 6.10 -18.50
N ASN A 9 -9.30 6.17 -18.55
CA ASN A 9 -8.82 6.69 -18.94
C ASN A 9 -8.39 7.10 -19.30
N PRO A 10 -8.39 7.16 -19.60
CA PRO A 10 -7.91 7.60 -20.07
C PRO A 10 -7.62 7.92 -20.48
N ASP A 11 -7.80 7.77 -20.70
CA ASP A 11 -7.44 8.14 -21.08
C ASP A 11 -7.52 8.49 -21.26
N ILE A 12 -7.92 8.41 -21.21
CA ILE A 12 -7.80 8.78 -21.46
C ILE A 12 -7.76 9.27 -21.94
N THR A 13 -8.07 9.32 -22.13
CA THR A 13 -7.77 9.77 -22.72
C THR A 13 -7.34 10.17 -23.32
N GLY A 14 -7.39 10.22 -23.81
CA GLY A 14 -6.83 10.49 -24.46
C GLY A 14 -6.22 10.66 -24.98
N PHE A 15 -6.06 10.48 -25.02
CA PHE A 15 -5.25 10.39 -25.44
C PHE A 15 -4.72 10.11 -25.94
N SER A 16 -5.22 10.63 -26.20
CA SER A 16 -4.62 9.85 -26.89
C SER A 16 -3.43 9.21 -26.53
N GLY A 17 -3.24 8.65 -26.07
CA GLY A 17 -2.23 7.93 -25.47
C GLY A 17 -1.04 7.52 -26.28
N ARG A 18 -0.91 8.02 -27.42
CA ARG A 18 0.22 7.60 -28.23
C ARG A 18 1.52 8.02 -27.56
N GLY A 19 2.48 7.11 -27.46
CA GLY A 19 3.74 7.35 -26.78
C GLY A 19 3.64 7.38 -25.28
N ARG A 20 2.44 7.29 -24.74
CA ARG A 20 2.22 7.33 -23.31
C ARG A 20 2.43 5.95 -22.72
N VAL A 21 3.22 5.88 -21.63
CA VAL A 21 3.40 4.65 -20.88
C VAL A 21 2.22 4.48 -19.94
N LYS A 22 1.58 3.32 -20.00
CA LYS A 22 0.48 3.02 -19.09
C LYS A 22 1.04 2.78 -17.70
N MET A 23 0.39 3.37 -16.69
CA MET A 23 0.81 3.20 -15.31
C MET A 23 0.69 1.74 -14.88
N ASP A 24 1.73 1.25 -14.22
CA ASP A 24 1.73 -0.08 -13.63
C ASP A 24 1.55 0.06 -12.12
N PHE A 25 0.30 -0.01 -11.69
CA PHE A 25 -0.04 0.19 -10.29
C PHE A 25 0.66 -0.82 -9.38
N TYR A 26 0.73 -2.08 -9.80
CA TYR A 26 1.32 -3.11 -8.95
C TYR A 26 2.81 -2.89 -8.72
N LYS A 27 3.52 -2.45 -9.75
CA LYS A 27 4.93 -2.13 -9.58
C LYS A 27 5.13 -0.91 -8.70
N ARG A 28 4.25 0.10 -8.84
CA ARG A 28 4.31 1.26 -7.96
C ARG A 28 4.05 0.86 -6.52
N ALA A 29 3.04 0.03 -6.29
CA ALA A 29 2.71 -0.43 -4.93
C ALA A 29 3.89 -1.20 -4.32
N ASP A 30 4.56 -2.01 -5.10
CA ASP A 30 5.71 -2.75 -4.61
C ASP A 30 6.84 -1.80 -4.20
N LEU A 31 7.09 -0.77 -4.99
CA LEU A 31 8.11 0.23 -4.65
C LEU A 31 7.75 1.00 -3.38
N VAL A 32 6.46 1.32 -3.20
CA VAL A 32 6.00 1.97 -1.98
C VAL A 32 6.28 1.06 -0.79
N MET A 33 5.94 -0.23 -0.90
CA MET A 33 6.14 -1.17 0.19
C MET A 33 7.61 -1.32 0.56
N LYS A 34 8.50 -1.25 -0.43
CA LYS A 34 9.93 -1.33 -0.16
C LYS A 34 10.45 -0.11 0.61
N LYS A 35 9.72 1.00 0.54
CA LYS A 35 10.13 2.22 1.22
C LYS A 35 9.60 2.30 2.64
N VAL A 36 8.57 1.53 2.99
CA VAL A 36 8.03 1.52 4.34
C VAL A 36 9.09 1.01 5.32
N PRO A 37 9.47 1.82 6.31
CA PRO A 37 10.56 1.41 7.21
C PRO A 37 10.12 0.33 8.19
N GLU A 38 11.09 -0.42 8.67
CA GLU A 38 10.87 -1.38 9.74
C GLU A 38 10.36 -0.65 10.97
N GLY A 39 9.40 -1.25 11.68
CA GLY A 39 8.82 -0.64 12.87
C GLY A 39 7.67 0.31 12.57
N ARG A 40 7.23 0.38 11.32
CA ARG A 40 6.10 1.24 10.92
C ARG A 40 5.09 0.44 10.14
N VAL A 41 3.83 0.89 10.20
CA VAL A 41 2.75 0.30 9.41
C VAL A 41 2.21 1.34 8.43
N VAL A 42 1.57 0.87 7.39
CA VAL A 42 1.01 1.70 6.33
C VAL A 42 -0.39 1.22 6.03
N SER A 43 -1.28 2.14 5.65
CA SER A 43 -2.63 1.76 5.28
C SER A 43 -2.74 1.56 3.77
N TYR A 44 -3.78 0.83 3.35
CA TYR A 44 -4.04 0.65 1.92
C TYR A 44 -4.24 1.98 1.21
N GLY A 45 -4.91 2.93 1.88
CA GLY A 45 -5.13 4.25 1.30
C GLY A 45 -3.84 5.03 1.11
N GLN A 46 -2.91 4.91 2.05
CA GLN A 46 -1.62 5.58 1.94
C GLN A 46 -0.81 5.01 0.78
N ILE A 47 -0.84 3.69 0.61
CA ILE A 47 -0.17 3.06 -0.54
C ILE A 47 -0.73 3.63 -1.85
N ALA A 48 -2.05 3.67 -1.97
CA ALA A 48 -2.69 4.18 -3.17
C ALA A 48 -2.36 5.65 -3.41
N LEU A 49 -2.36 6.45 -2.35
CA LEU A 49 -2.02 7.86 -2.45
C LEU A 49 -0.60 8.05 -2.97
N LEU A 50 0.36 7.31 -2.42
CA LEU A 50 1.75 7.41 -2.83
C LEU A 50 1.98 6.88 -4.25
N CYS A 51 1.12 5.98 -4.70
CA CYS A 51 1.15 5.53 -6.10
C CYS A 51 0.59 6.57 -7.06
N GLY A 52 -0.02 7.64 -6.55
CA GLY A 52 -0.61 8.68 -7.39
C GLY A 52 -2.06 8.44 -7.74
N VAL A 53 -2.71 7.45 -7.15
CA VAL A 53 -4.12 7.12 -7.44
C VAL A 53 -4.86 6.87 -6.12
N PRO A 54 -5.16 7.92 -5.36
CA PRO A 54 -5.68 7.79 -4.00
C PRO A 54 -6.99 7.01 -3.89
N GLY A 55 -7.72 6.85 -4.99
CA GLY A 55 -8.94 6.06 -4.97
C GLY A 55 -8.74 4.56 -5.07
N ASN A 56 -7.50 4.09 -5.17
CA ASN A 56 -7.20 2.68 -5.48
C ASN A 56 -6.82 1.83 -4.28
N ALA A 57 -7.31 2.19 -3.08
CA ALA A 57 -6.98 1.41 -1.87
C ALA A 57 -7.38 -0.07 -2.02
N ARG A 58 -8.52 -0.32 -2.66
CA ARG A 58 -9.00 -1.69 -2.87
C ARG A 58 -8.06 -2.47 -3.77
N GLN A 59 -7.52 -1.83 -4.80
CA GLN A 59 -6.55 -2.45 -5.69
C GLN A 59 -5.24 -2.73 -4.97
N ALA A 60 -4.85 -1.85 -4.04
CA ALA A 60 -3.67 -2.09 -3.22
C ALA A 60 -3.86 -3.37 -2.39
N GLY A 61 -5.06 -3.55 -1.80
CA GLY A 61 -5.37 -4.76 -1.07
C GLY A 61 -5.28 -6.00 -1.94
N TYR A 62 -5.80 -5.92 -3.15
CA TYR A 62 -5.72 -7.04 -4.09
C TYR A 62 -4.26 -7.39 -4.43
N ALA A 63 -3.44 -6.36 -4.66
CA ALA A 63 -2.05 -6.58 -5.02
C ALA A 63 -1.29 -7.30 -3.90
N LEU A 64 -1.54 -6.90 -2.65
CA LEU A 64 -0.89 -7.52 -1.51
C LEU A 64 -1.38 -8.94 -1.29
N ARG A 65 -2.69 -9.15 -1.43
CA ARG A 65 -3.31 -10.45 -1.22
C ARG A 65 -2.84 -11.48 -2.22
N THR A 66 -2.60 -11.05 -3.46
CA THR A 66 -2.21 -11.97 -4.54
C THR A 66 -0.70 -12.04 -4.75
N GLY A 67 0.07 -11.35 -3.91
CA GLY A 67 1.53 -11.38 -4.02
C GLY A 67 2.09 -10.57 -5.17
N LYS A 68 1.30 -9.69 -5.76
CA LYS A 68 1.77 -8.84 -6.86
C LYS A 68 2.59 -7.66 -6.37
N ALA A 69 2.53 -7.37 -5.07
CA ALA A 69 3.30 -6.30 -4.45
C ALA A 69 3.56 -6.67 -2.99
N GLY A 70 4.69 -6.19 -2.45
CA GLY A 70 5.00 -6.28 -1.03
C GLY A 70 5.15 -7.68 -0.50
N GLN A 71 5.68 -8.60 -1.28
CA GLN A 71 5.73 -10.02 -0.90
C GLN A 71 6.41 -10.27 0.44
N THR A 72 7.42 -9.49 0.79
CA THR A 72 8.18 -9.73 2.01
C THR A 72 7.74 -8.86 3.18
N THR A 73 6.97 -7.79 2.93
CA THR A 73 6.62 -6.81 3.96
C THR A 73 5.12 -6.54 4.04
N ALA A 74 4.29 -7.37 3.41
CA ALA A 74 2.85 -7.16 3.39
C ALA A 74 2.25 -7.11 4.80
N TYR A 75 2.91 -7.72 5.79
CA TYR A 75 2.42 -7.68 7.17
C TYR A 75 2.41 -6.27 7.76
N ARG A 76 3.12 -5.32 7.14
CA ARG A 76 3.14 -3.92 7.59
C ARG A 76 1.91 -3.15 7.15
N VAL A 77 0.97 -3.78 6.44
CA VAL A 77 -0.21 -3.09 5.93
C VAL A 77 -1.40 -3.39 6.82
N VAL A 78 -2.09 -2.33 7.25
CA VAL A 78 -3.28 -2.41 8.08
C VAL A 78 -4.36 -1.53 7.46
N ASN A 79 -5.59 -1.59 7.99
CA ASN A 79 -6.61 -0.68 7.47
C ASN A 79 -6.40 0.73 8.02
N ALA A 80 -7.24 1.67 7.61
CA ALA A 80 -7.04 3.09 7.96
C ALA A 80 -7.09 3.33 9.46
N GLN A 81 -7.81 2.52 10.21
CA GLN A 81 -7.91 2.65 11.67
C GLN A 81 -6.83 1.87 12.41
N GLY A 82 -6.01 1.09 11.71
CA GLY A 82 -4.95 0.33 12.32
C GLY A 82 -5.25 -1.12 12.58
N TYR A 83 -6.44 -1.61 12.19
CA TYR A 83 -6.78 -3.01 12.40
C TYR A 83 -6.04 -3.90 11.43
N LEU A 84 -5.57 -5.03 11.96
CA LEU A 84 -4.98 -6.08 11.14
C LEU A 84 -6.11 -6.72 10.35
N SER A 85 -6.05 -6.60 9.05
CA SER A 85 -7.12 -7.11 8.20
C SER A 85 -6.97 -8.60 7.88
N GLY A 86 -5.87 -9.19 8.31
CA GLY A 86 -5.58 -10.57 7.98
C GLY A 86 -5.49 -10.77 6.49
N ALA A 87 -5.19 -9.70 5.79
CA ALA A 87 -5.24 -9.69 4.36
C ALA A 87 -4.69 -10.98 3.83
N GLY A 88 -5.30 -11.51 2.84
CA GLY A 88 -5.07 -12.84 2.32
C GLY A 88 -3.64 -13.28 2.11
N ALA A 89 -2.67 -12.41 2.35
CA ALA A 89 -1.25 -12.78 2.33
C ALA A 89 -0.89 -13.63 3.55
N PHE A 90 -1.75 -13.68 4.57
CA PHE A 90 -1.49 -14.42 5.80
C PHE A 90 -2.71 -15.26 6.14
N GLU A 91 -2.47 -16.47 6.63
CA GLU A 91 -3.56 -17.35 6.99
C GLU A 91 -4.39 -16.81 8.14
N THR A 92 -3.73 -16.12 9.06
CA THR A 92 -4.42 -15.59 10.23
C THR A 92 -3.83 -14.23 10.59
N CYS A 93 -4.63 -13.44 11.32
CA CYS A 93 -4.16 -12.19 11.90
C CYS A 93 -3.06 -12.44 12.93
N ASP A 94 -3.01 -13.64 13.52
CA ASP A 94 -1.97 -13.96 14.50
C ASP A 94 -0.59 -13.98 13.87
N MET A 95 -0.46 -14.51 12.66
CA MET A 95 0.82 -14.49 11.98
C MET A 95 1.26 -13.05 11.72
N GLN A 96 0.34 -12.23 11.24
CA GLN A 96 0.65 -10.83 10.99
C GLN A 96 1.07 -10.13 12.28
N ARG A 97 0.32 -10.37 13.37
CA ARG A 97 0.63 -9.78 14.68
C ARG A 97 2.05 -10.14 15.14
N LEU A 98 2.40 -11.43 15.04
CA LEU A 98 3.72 -11.87 15.49
C LEU A 98 4.84 -11.19 14.69
N LEU A 99 4.66 -11.05 13.38
CA LEU A 99 5.66 -10.39 12.55
C LEU A 99 5.81 -8.91 12.91
N LEU A 100 4.70 -8.23 13.20
CA LEU A 100 4.73 -6.84 13.62
C LEU A 100 5.39 -6.68 14.98
N GLU A 101 5.04 -7.55 15.92
CA GLU A 101 5.63 -7.49 17.26
C GLU A 101 7.14 -7.73 17.22
N LYS A 102 7.59 -8.54 16.29
CA LYS A 102 9.01 -8.78 16.10
C LYS A 102 9.76 -7.51 15.70
N GLU A 103 9.06 -6.58 15.06
CA GLU A 103 9.64 -5.28 14.69
C GLU A 103 9.49 -4.24 15.80
N GLY A 104 8.96 -4.61 16.95
CA GLY A 104 8.75 -3.69 18.06
C GLY A 104 7.43 -2.93 18.00
N ILE A 105 6.52 -3.32 17.11
CA ILE A 105 5.23 -2.67 17.00
C ILE A 105 4.27 -3.31 18.00
N ARG A 106 3.66 -2.49 18.85
CA ARG A 106 2.69 -3.00 19.82
C ARG A 106 1.35 -3.23 19.13
N VAL A 107 0.81 -4.43 19.29
CA VAL A 107 -0.49 -4.79 18.73
C VAL A 107 -1.41 -5.14 19.90
N LEU A 108 -2.56 -4.46 19.98
CA LEU A 108 -3.47 -4.62 21.10
C LEU A 108 -4.76 -5.26 20.63
N TRP A 109 -5.31 -6.13 21.50
CA TRP A 109 -6.59 -6.75 21.22
C TRP A 109 -7.73 -5.79 21.56
N THR A 110 -8.70 -5.70 20.67
CA THR A 110 -9.93 -4.93 20.89
C THR A 110 -11.12 -5.80 20.52
N GLU A 111 -12.33 -5.34 20.83
CA GLU A 111 -13.54 -6.06 20.45
C GLU A 111 -13.64 -6.29 18.94
N LYS A 112 -13.01 -5.42 18.16
CA LYS A 112 -13.04 -5.52 16.69
C LYS A 112 -11.83 -6.23 16.12
N GLY A 113 -10.95 -6.74 16.97
CA GLY A 113 -9.77 -7.48 16.57
C GLY A 113 -8.47 -6.79 16.98
N TRP A 114 -7.37 -7.29 16.44
CA TRP A 114 -6.04 -6.75 16.73
C TRP A 114 -5.86 -5.38 16.07
N LYS A 115 -5.28 -4.46 16.82
CA LYS A 115 -5.14 -3.08 16.36
C LYS A 115 -3.77 -2.51 16.69
N VAL A 116 -3.23 -1.72 15.76
CA VAL A 116 -2.00 -0.95 15.93
C VAL A 116 -2.38 0.52 16.12
N ASP A 117 -1.70 1.21 17.03
CA ASP A 117 -1.91 2.65 17.21
C ASP A 117 -1.24 3.40 16.06
N MET A 118 -2.06 3.93 15.16
CA MET A 118 -1.58 4.62 13.98
C MET A 118 -0.83 5.91 14.29
N LYS A 119 -1.14 6.56 15.41
CA LYS A 119 -0.41 7.75 15.80
C LYS A 119 1.04 7.43 16.13
N THR A 120 1.27 6.30 16.77
CA THR A 120 2.61 5.89 17.22
C THR A 120 3.38 5.17 16.14
N PHE A 121 2.73 4.24 15.43
CA PHE A 121 3.42 3.32 14.53
C PHE A 121 3.10 3.54 13.06
N GLY A 122 2.15 4.40 12.72
CA GLY A 122 1.87 4.70 11.32
C GLY A 122 3.05 5.38 10.66
N TRP A 123 3.33 4.98 9.42
CA TRP A 123 4.40 5.63 8.67
C TRP A 123 3.95 7.01 8.25
N LYS A 124 4.70 8.02 8.70
CA LYS A 124 4.43 9.40 8.35
C LYS A 124 5.42 9.82 7.29
N ASN A 125 5.14 9.38 6.06
CA ASN A 125 6.03 9.72 4.96
C ASN A 125 6.08 11.23 4.77
N THR A 126 7.24 11.72 4.36
CA THR A 126 7.43 13.13 4.09
C THR A 126 7.08 13.44 2.65
N LEU A 127 7.01 14.72 2.32
CA LEU A 127 6.86 15.16 0.94
C LEU A 127 8.05 14.65 0.11
N GLU A 128 9.24 14.67 0.71
CA GLU A 128 10.43 14.18 0.04
C GLU A 128 10.31 12.70 -0.31
N ASP A 129 9.78 11.89 0.62
CA ASP A 129 9.53 10.48 0.34
C ASP A 129 8.63 10.30 -0.87
N ALA A 130 7.55 11.09 -0.93
CA ALA A 130 6.60 11.02 -2.03
C ALA A 130 7.24 11.43 -3.35
N GLU A 131 8.08 12.46 -3.30
CA GLU A 131 8.76 12.94 -4.52
C GLU A 131 9.80 11.94 -5.02
N GLU A 132 10.51 11.30 -4.10
CA GLU A 132 11.47 10.25 -4.46
C GLU A 132 10.76 9.09 -5.15
N LEU A 133 9.61 8.69 -4.62
CA LEU A 133 8.83 7.63 -5.25
C LEU A 133 8.38 8.02 -6.64
N ARG A 134 7.90 9.26 -6.81
CA ARG A 134 7.46 9.71 -8.12
C ARG A 134 8.60 9.71 -9.13
N ARG A 135 9.78 10.18 -8.72
CA ARG A 135 10.96 10.15 -9.59
C ARG A 135 11.32 8.72 -9.95
N GLU A 136 11.21 7.80 -9.00
CA GLU A 136 11.51 6.41 -9.25
C GLU A 136 10.51 5.80 -10.24
N PHE A 137 9.22 6.13 -10.09
CA PHE A 137 8.21 5.68 -11.04
C PHE A 137 8.54 6.15 -12.46
N GLU A 138 8.92 7.41 -12.57
CA GLU A 138 9.27 7.98 -13.88
C GLU A 138 10.52 7.33 -14.46
N ARG A 139 11.52 7.11 -13.61
CA ARG A 139 12.78 6.48 -14.05
C ARG A 139 12.53 5.06 -14.58
N LEU A 140 11.64 4.33 -13.95
CA LEU A 140 11.34 2.95 -14.32
C LEU A 140 10.25 2.84 -15.37
N GLY A 141 9.55 3.92 -15.68
CA GLY A 141 8.48 3.89 -16.65
C GLY A 141 7.23 3.17 -16.18
N VAL A 142 6.94 3.25 -14.89
CA VAL A 142 5.78 2.53 -14.33
C VAL A 142 4.66 3.46 -13.86
#